data_dbe91fc7a32a5e610e34820521f05729
#
_entry.id   dbe91fc7a32a5e610e34820521f05729
#
_cell.length_a   1.000
_cell.length_b   1.000
_cell.length_c   1.000
_cell.angle_alpha   90.00
_cell.angle_beta   90.00
_cell.angle_gamma   90.00
#
_symmetry.space_group_name_H-M   'P 1'
#
loop_
_entity.id
_entity.type
_entity.pdbx_description
1 polymer ?
#
loop_
_entity_poly.entity_id
_entity_poly.type
_entity_poly.pdbx_seq_one_letter_code
_entity_poly.pdbx_strand_id
1 'polypeptide(L)'
;MYELPQGAPTTLMGAFEHIAKLDSPTIDDLKVMVMIEAAGLKLYEDLAAGTDRDDVHAILLHNGREELAHAHRVSKVIGKLTGSPFPVPAPEENPYLAGPQSDPKTVTRDMLLSLAQAESDGDQLYERWASNCDNAEAAALLRQNGREELEHGERLTRAAELLAT
;
A
#
# COMPACT_ATOMS: atom_id res chain seq x y z
N MET A 1 7.06 -4.49 -18.45
CA MET A 1 7.55 -4.06 -17.12
C MET A 1 7.50 -2.54 -17.09
N TYR A 2 6.91 -1.96 -16.04
CA TYR A 2 6.90 -0.50 -15.84
C TYR A 2 8.31 0.00 -15.51
N GLU A 3 8.63 1.20 -15.98
CA GLU A 3 9.89 1.86 -15.60
C GLU A 3 9.66 2.72 -14.35
N LEU A 4 10.62 2.67 -13.43
CA LEU A 4 10.61 3.58 -12.29
C LEU A 4 10.83 5.02 -12.76
N PRO A 5 10.14 6.02 -12.18
CA PRO A 5 10.43 7.42 -12.42
C PRO A 5 11.91 7.74 -12.15
N GLN A 6 12.45 8.74 -12.85
CA GLN A 6 13.85 9.10 -12.67
C GLN A 6 14.15 9.52 -11.23
N GLY A 7 15.12 8.87 -10.62
CA GLY A 7 15.52 9.12 -9.23
C GLY A 7 14.68 8.41 -8.17
N ALA A 8 13.65 7.64 -8.57
CA ALA A 8 12.89 6.83 -7.63
C ALA A 8 13.77 5.71 -7.03
N PRO A 9 13.57 5.35 -5.75
CA PRO A 9 14.26 4.22 -5.13
C PRO A 9 13.99 2.91 -5.89
N THR A 10 14.99 2.06 -5.99
CA THR A 10 14.92 0.80 -6.76
C THR A 10 14.39 -0.39 -5.95
N THR A 11 14.21 -0.22 -4.65
CA THR A 11 13.67 -1.25 -3.75
C THR A 11 12.36 -0.78 -3.14
N LEU A 12 11.45 -1.72 -2.87
CA LEU A 12 10.16 -1.41 -2.23
C LEU A 12 10.36 -0.72 -0.87
N MET A 13 11.28 -1.20 -0.04
CA MET A 13 11.58 -0.58 1.26
C MET A 13 12.11 0.85 1.09
N GLY A 14 13.02 1.08 0.16
CA GLY A 14 13.51 2.43 -0.14
C GLY A 14 12.41 3.36 -0.66
N ALA A 15 11.44 2.82 -1.41
CA ALA A 15 10.28 3.57 -1.88
C ALA A 15 9.38 3.98 -0.70
N PHE A 16 9.08 3.08 0.25
CA PHE A 16 8.36 3.43 1.47
C PHE A 16 9.08 4.52 2.28
N GLU A 17 10.39 4.37 2.50
CA GLU A 17 11.19 5.36 3.23
C GLU A 17 11.24 6.73 2.54
N HIS A 18 11.20 6.76 1.21
CA HIS A 18 11.14 7.98 0.42
C HIS A 18 9.78 8.67 0.59
N ILE A 19 8.70 7.95 0.30
CA ILE A 19 7.33 8.45 0.35
C ILE A 19 6.94 8.96 1.74
N ALA A 20 7.35 8.26 2.79
CA ALA A 20 7.04 8.63 4.18
C ALA A 20 7.55 10.02 4.60
N LYS A 21 8.56 10.56 3.90
CA LYS A 21 9.17 11.86 4.21
C LYS A 21 8.53 13.04 3.49
N LEU A 22 7.61 12.78 2.56
CA LEU A 22 7.05 13.80 1.70
C LEU A 22 5.82 14.46 2.34
N ASP A 23 5.82 15.79 2.39
CA ASP A 23 4.64 16.58 2.76
C ASP A 23 3.71 16.82 1.55
N SER A 24 4.28 16.96 0.37
CA SER A 24 3.55 17.13 -0.89
C SER A 24 4.24 16.28 -1.97
N PRO A 25 3.57 15.23 -2.48
CA PRO A 25 4.14 14.38 -3.51
C PRO A 25 4.15 15.08 -4.87
N THR A 26 5.18 14.85 -5.66
CA THR A 26 5.18 15.14 -7.10
C THR A 26 4.36 14.10 -7.86
N ILE A 27 4.11 14.32 -9.15
CA ILE A 27 3.45 13.31 -10.00
C ILE A 27 4.27 12.01 -10.06
N ASP A 28 5.60 12.11 -10.05
CA ASP A 28 6.46 10.93 -10.07
C ASP A 28 6.43 10.18 -8.73
N ASP A 29 6.31 10.87 -7.59
CA ASP A 29 6.08 10.23 -6.29
C ASP A 29 4.72 9.54 -6.24
N LEU A 30 3.67 10.13 -6.80
CA LEU A 30 2.37 9.47 -6.92
C LEU A 30 2.41 8.21 -7.81
N LYS A 31 3.22 8.20 -8.89
CA LYS A 31 3.45 6.97 -9.68
C LYS A 31 4.16 5.89 -8.86
N VAL A 32 5.16 6.29 -8.06
CA VAL A 32 5.81 5.37 -7.10
C VAL A 32 4.79 4.82 -6.13
N MET A 33 3.90 5.66 -5.58
CA MET A 33 2.84 5.21 -4.67
C MET A 33 1.86 4.23 -5.34
N VAL A 34 1.45 4.45 -6.60
CA VAL A 34 0.64 3.48 -7.35
C VAL A 34 1.33 2.11 -7.40
N MET A 35 2.64 2.07 -7.60
CA MET A 35 3.40 0.81 -7.67
C MET A 35 3.57 0.16 -6.29
N ILE A 36 3.72 0.95 -5.22
CA ILE A 36 3.75 0.47 -3.83
C ILE A 36 2.42 -0.20 -3.48
N GLU A 37 1.31 0.50 -3.68
CA GLU A 37 -0.04 0.00 -3.39
C GLU A 37 -0.37 -1.26 -4.21
N ALA A 38 -0.02 -1.25 -5.52
CA ALA A 38 -0.20 -2.43 -6.36
C ALA A 38 0.65 -3.63 -5.90
N ALA A 39 1.79 -3.40 -5.25
CA ALA A 39 2.60 -4.46 -4.64
C ALA A 39 1.95 -5.00 -3.35
N GLY A 40 1.15 -4.20 -2.65
CA GLY A 40 0.46 -4.56 -1.42
C GLY A 40 -0.40 -5.82 -1.56
N LEU A 41 -1.14 -5.96 -2.67
CA LEU A 41 -1.91 -7.19 -2.94
C LEU A 41 -1.03 -8.44 -2.80
N LYS A 42 0.11 -8.47 -3.49
CA LYS A 42 1.02 -9.63 -3.46
C LYS A 42 1.64 -9.84 -2.08
N LEU A 43 2.00 -8.76 -1.39
CA LEU A 43 2.54 -8.85 -0.03
C LEU A 43 1.54 -9.47 0.93
N TYR A 44 0.27 -9.08 0.87
CA TYR A 44 -0.79 -9.66 1.69
C TYR A 44 -1.14 -11.10 1.30
N GLU A 45 -1.09 -11.46 0.01
CA GLU A 45 -1.22 -12.85 -0.45
C GLU A 45 -0.10 -13.74 0.11
N ASP A 46 1.15 -13.25 0.13
CA ASP A 46 2.28 -13.98 0.70
C ASP A 46 2.16 -14.15 2.22
N LEU A 47 1.69 -13.12 2.92
CA LEU A 47 1.36 -13.23 4.35
C LEU A 47 0.23 -14.24 4.59
N ALA A 48 -0.84 -14.18 3.80
CA ALA A 48 -1.95 -15.13 3.92
C ALA A 48 -1.50 -16.58 3.72
N ALA A 49 -0.59 -16.83 2.78
CA ALA A 49 0.01 -18.16 2.58
C ALA A 49 0.90 -18.63 3.75
N GLY A 50 1.30 -17.73 4.65
CA GLY A 50 2.13 -18.02 5.83
C GLY A 50 1.36 -18.39 7.09
N THR A 51 0.02 -18.59 7.02
CA THR A 51 -0.82 -18.97 8.17
C THR A 51 -1.77 -20.08 7.83
N ASP A 52 -1.95 -21.02 8.77
CA ASP A 52 -2.96 -22.11 8.70
C ASP A 52 -4.30 -21.68 9.34
N ARG A 53 -4.42 -20.46 9.83
CA ARG A 53 -5.64 -19.92 10.46
C ARG A 53 -6.54 -19.30 9.39
N ASP A 54 -7.67 -19.93 9.09
CA ASP A 54 -8.64 -19.45 8.09
C ASP A 54 -9.15 -18.03 8.35
N ASP A 55 -9.37 -17.67 9.62
CA ASP A 55 -9.84 -16.35 10.01
C ASP A 55 -8.78 -15.26 9.78
N VAL A 56 -7.51 -15.52 10.12
CA VAL A 56 -6.39 -14.62 9.85
C VAL A 56 -6.13 -14.53 8.35
N HIS A 57 -6.11 -15.65 7.63
CA HIS A 57 -5.97 -15.71 6.18
C HIS A 57 -7.02 -14.83 5.48
N ALA A 58 -8.29 -14.93 5.88
CA ALA A 58 -9.37 -14.13 5.29
C ALA A 58 -9.17 -12.62 5.52
N ILE A 59 -8.71 -12.21 6.69
CA ILE A 59 -8.39 -10.80 7.00
C ILE A 59 -7.27 -10.29 6.07
N LEU A 60 -6.18 -11.05 5.95
CA LEU A 60 -5.04 -10.64 5.12
C LEU A 60 -5.43 -10.50 3.64
N LEU A 61 -6.17 -11.47 3.09
CA LEU A 61 -6.66 -11.36 1.70
C LEU A 61 -7.65 -10.21 1.51
N HIS A 62 -8.39 -9.82 2.55
CA HIS A 62 -9.28 -8.66 2.46
C HIS A 62 -8.48 -7.37 2.33
N ASN A 63 -7.50 -7.14 3.21
CA ASN A 63 -6.60 -5.98 3.13
C ASN A 63 -5.90 -5.93 1.76
N GLY A 64 -5.31 -7.03 1.29
CA GLY A 64 -4.63 -7.05 0.00
C GLY A 64 -5.49 -6.62 -1.20
N ARG A 65 -6.79 -6.96 -1.20
CA ARG A 65 -7.70 -6.48 -2.25
C ARG A 65 -7.96 -4.99 -2.16
N GLU A 66 -7.98 -4.43 -0.96
CA GLU A 66 -8.13 -2.99 -0.76
C GLU A 66 -6.87 -2.22 -1.15
N GLU A 67 -5.65 -2.79 -0.96
CA GLU A 67 -4.41 -2.22 -1.49
C GLU A 67 -4.47 -1.98 -3.00
N LEU A 68 -4.98 -2.97 -3.74
CA LEU A 68 -5.17 -2.78 -5.19
C LEU A 68 -6.20 -1.67 -5.50
N ALA A 69 -7.23 -1.52 -4.69
CA ALA A 69 -8.18 -0.41 -4.81
C ALA A 69 -7.51 0.94 -4.47
N HIS A 70 -6.59 0.98 -3.50
CA HIS A 70 -5.76 2.15 -3.20
C HIS A 70 -4.92 2.56 -4.41
N ALA A 71 -4.22 1.60 -5.05
CA ALA A 71 -3.45 1.85 -6.28
C ALA A 71 -4.31 2.51 -7.36
N HIS A 72 -5.52 1.99 -7.60
CA HIS A 72 -6.46 2.57 -8.57
C HIS A 72 -6.94 3.98 -8.19
N ARG A 73 -7.09 4.28 -6.90
CA ARG A 73 -7.46 5.63 -6.44
C ARG A 73 -6.30 6.62 -6.61
N VAL A 74 -5.06 6.24 -6.27
CA VAL A 74 -3.89 7.09 -6.53
C VAL A 74 -3.71 7.33 -8.04
N SER A 75 -3.95 6.31 -8.89
CA SER A 75 -3.99 6.48 -10.34
C SER A 75 -5.04 7.55 -10.76
N LYS A 76 -6.23 7.54 -10.17
CA LYS A 76 -7.25 8.57 -10.41
C LYS A 76 -6.82 9.95 -9.92
N VAL A 77 -6.10 10.03 -8.77
CA VAL A 77 -5.50 11.30 -8.29
C VAL A 77 -4.58 11.88 -9.36
N ILE A 78 -3.68 11.07 -9.94
CA ILE A 78 -2.83 11.51 -11.05
C ILE A 78 -3.69 12.03 -12.21
N GLY A 79 -4.76 11.30 -12.57
CA GLY A 79 -5.69 11.72 -13.61
C GLY A 79 -6.35 13.07 -13.35
N LYS A 80 -6.73 13.36 -12.08
CA LYS A 80 -7.30 14.65 -11.67
C LYS A 80 -6.30 15.80 -11.74
N LEU A 81 -5.02 15.52 -11.51
CA LEU A 81 -3.95 16.52 -11.50
C LEU A 81 -3.36 16.77 -12.90
N THR A 82 -3.36 15.78 -13.79
CA THR A 82 -2.66 15.83 -15.09
C THR A 82 -3.57 15.72 -16.31
N GLY A 83 -4.81 15.31 -16.11
CA GLY A 83 -5.76 14.99 -17.20
C GLY A 83 -5.65 13.55 -17.73
N SER A 84 -4.67 12.76 -17.25
CA SER A 84 -4.50 11.35 -17.68
C SER A 84 -4.08 10.48 -16.49
N PRO A 85 -4.82 9.41 -16.15
CA PRO A 85 -4.44 8.50 -15.07
C PRO A 85 -3.18 7.73 -15.44
N PHE A 86 -2.39 7.36 -14.43
CA PHE A 86 -1.27 6.44 -14.59
C PHE A 86 -1.81 4.99 -14.48
N PRO A 87 -1.53 4.10 -15.45
CA PRO A 87 -2.03 2.73 -15.37
C PRO A 87 -1.45 1.99 -14.16
N VAL A 88 -2.30 1.22 -13.49
CA VAL A 88 -1.86 0.36 -12.36
C VAL A 88 -1.16 -0.87 -12.93
N PRO A 89 0.08 -1.17 -12.55
CA PRO A 89 0.79 -2.34 -13.07
C PRO A 89 0.21 -3.65 -12.55
N ALA A 90 0.20 -4.68 -13.39
CA ALA A 90 0.01 -6.04 -12.95
C ALA A 90 1.24 -6.51 -12.13
N PRO A 91 1.12 -7.52 -11.24
CA PRO A 91 2.23 -7.96 -10.40
C PRO A 91 3.52 -8.27 -11.17
N GLU A 92 3.41 -8.93 -12.32
CA GLU A 92 4.55 -9.29 -13.19
C GLU A 92 5.17 -8.09 -13.92
N GLU A 93 4.49 -6.97 -13.96
CA GLU A 93 4.95 -5.71 -14.56
C GLU A 93 5.48 -4.72 -13.51
N ASN A 94 5.20 -4.95 -12.22
CA ASN A 94 5.58 -4.06 -11.15
C ASN A 94 7.07 -4.20 -10.81
N PRO A 95 7.88 -3.14 -11.00
CA PRO A 95 9.32 -3.21 -10.76
C PRO A 95 9.67 -3.52 -9.30
N TYR A 96 8.81 -3.19 -8.34
CA TYR A 96 9.03 -3.49 -6.92
C TYR A 96 8.77 -4.96 -6.54
N LEU A 97 8.14 -5.72 -7.42
CA LEU A 97 7.94 -7.17 -7.27
C LEU A 97 8.92 -7.99 -8.15
N ALA A 98 9.79 -7.30 -8.91
CA ALA A 98 10.81 -7.97 -9.72
C ALA A 98 11.88 -8.60 -8.82
N GLY A 99 12.08 -9.91 -8.93
CA GLY A 99 13.11 -10.62 -8.20
C GLY A 99 12.70 -12.05 -7.83
N PRO A 100 13.62 -12.81 -7.23
CA PRO A 100 13.29 -14.15 -6.76
C PRO A 100 12.24 -14.07 -5.65
N GLN A 101 11.16 -14.84 -5.81
CA GLN A 101 10.16 -15.01 -4.76
C GLN A 101 10.77 -15.88 -3.65
N SER A 102 10.58 -15.47 -2.41
CA SER A 102 10.92 -16.28 -1.23
C SER A 102 9.72 -17.12 -0.82
N ASP A 103 9.98 -18.25 -0.17
CA ASP A 103 8.90 -19.03 0.46
C ASP A 103 8.15 -18.17 1.48
N PRO A 104 6.81 -18.35 1.60
CA PRO A 104 6.03 -17.65 2.60
C PRO A 104 6.59 -17.87 4.00
N LYS A 105 6.78 -16.80 4.75
CA LYS A 105 7.21 -16.89 6.15
C LYS A 105 6.00 -17.12 7.03
N THR A 106 6.18 -17.95 8.08
CA THR A 106 5.13 -18.09 9.10
C THR A 106 4.75 -16.73 9.67
N VAL A 107 3.47 -16.43 9.63
CA VAL A 107 2.93 -15.18 10.17
C VAL A 107 2.97 -15.24 11.69
N THR A 108 3.50 -14.19 12.31
CA THR A 108 3.56 -14.06 13.77
C THR A 108 2.73 -12.88 14.24
N ARG A 109 2.33 -12.91 15.49
CA ARG A 109 1.63 -11.80 16.16
C ARG A 109 2.41 -10.49 16.02
N ASP A 110 3.72 -10.52 16.26
CA ASP A 110 4.55 -9.30 16.24
C ASP A 110 4.68 -8.73 14.82
N MET A 111 4.74 -9.58 13.79
CA MET A 111 4.68 -9.13 12.39
C MET A 111 3.38 -8.38 12.09
N LEU A 112 2.23 -8.92 12.53
CA LEU A 112 0.93 -8.29 12.30
C LEU A 112 0.79 -6.95 13.04
N LEU A 113 1.30 -6.86 14.28
CA LEU A 113 1.29 -5.61 15.04
C LEU A 113 2.22 -4.55 14.43
N SER A 114 3.39 -4.97 13.92
CA SER A 114 4.30 -4.05 13.22
C SER A 114 3.68 -3.54 11.92
N LEU A 115 2.98 -4.41 11.18
CA LEU A 115 2.27 -4.01 9.98
C LEU A 115 1.09 -3.09 10.31
N ALA A 116 0.33 -3.38 11.37
CA ALA A 116 -0.77 -2.51 11.83
C ALA A 116 -0.30 -1.08 12.14
N GLN A 117 0.91 -0.94 12.69
CA GLN A 117 1.50 0.38 12.91
C GLN A 117 1.85 1.06 11.60
N ALA A 118 2.40 0.33 10.63
CA ALA A 118 2.74 0.88 9.31
C ALA A 118 1.49 1.37 8.56
N GLU A 119 0.36 0.66 8.65
CA GLU A 119 -0.93 1.10 8.09
C GLU A 119 -1.43 2.41 8.75
N SER A 120 -1.32 2.49 10.08
CA SER A 120 -1.68 3.74 10.80
C SER A 120 -0.80 4.92 10.39
N ASP A 121 0.48 4.68 10.09
CA ASP A 121 1.38 5.71 9.56
C ASP A 121 0.99 6.09 8.11
N GLY A 122 0.42 5.16 7.34
CA GLY A 122 -0.17 5.37 6.01
C GLY A 122 -1.35 6.34 6.03
N ASP A 123 -2.28 6.22 7.01
CA ASP A 123 -3.37 7.18 7.19
C ASP A 123 -2.84 8.61 7.37
N GLN A 124 -1.84 8.79 8.25
CA GLN A 124 -1.23 10.11 8.49
C GLN A 124 -0.55 10.66 7.23
N LEU A 125 0.09 9.80 6.43
CA LEU A 125 0.70 10.18 5.17
C LEU A 125 -0.34 10.70 4.17
N TYR A 126 -1.41 9.96 3.97
CA TYR A 126 -2.48 10.32 3.04
C TYR A 126 -3.21 11.60 3.47
N GLU A 127 -3.46 11.80 4.76
CA GLU A 127 -4.06 13.06 5.26
C GLU A 127 -3.12 14.26 5.04
N ARG A 128 -1.81 14.09 5.26
CA ARG A 128 -0.81 15.12 5.01
C ARG A 128 -0.79 15.52 3.53
N TRP A 129 -0.80 14.55 2.62
CA TRP A 129 -0.86 14.82 1.18
C TRP A 129 -2.17 15.47 0.74
N ALA A 130 -3.29 15.01 1.28
CA ALA A 130 -4.59 15.57 1.00
C ALA A 130 -4.72 17.03 1.47
N SER A 131 -4.14 17.35 2.63
CA SER A 131 -4.14 18.70 3.20
C SER A 131 -3.28 19.68 2.40
N ASN A 132 -2.28 19.18 1.66
CA ASN A 132 -1.41 19.97 0.79
C ASN A 132 -1.81 19.90 -0.71
N CYS A 133 -2.98 19.35 -1.02
CA CYS A 133 -3.47 19.19 -2.40
C CYS A 133 -4.57 20.21 -2.71
N ASP A 134 -4.31 21.11 -3.66
CA ASP A 134 -5.27 22.16 -4.07
C ASP A 134 -6.49 21.62 -4.84
N ASN A 135 -6.41 20.39 -5.38
CA ASN A 135 -7.51 19.74 -6.07
C ASN A 135 -8.39 18.98 -5.08
N ALA A 136 -9.59 19.50 -4.80
CA ALA A 136 -10.51 18.94 -3.79
C ALA A 136 -10.94 17.49 -4.08
N GLU A 137 -11.09 17.10 -5.37
CA GLU A 137 -11.45 15.72 -5.73
C GLU A 137 -10.28 14.76 -5.52
N ALA A 138 -9.05 15.19 -5.86
CA ALA A 138 -7.84 14.43 -5.58
C ALA A 138 -7.62 14.27 -4.06
N ALA A 139 -7.75 15.35 -3.29
CA ALA A 139 -7.66 15.30 -1.83
C ALA A 139 -8.69 14.36 -1.19
N ALA A 140 -9.93 14.32 -1.70
CA ALA A 140 -10.96 13.40 -1.22
C ALA A 140 -10.59 11.92 -1.46
N LEU A 141 -9.98 11.60 -2.61
CA LEU A 141 -9.50 10.24 -2.93
C LEU A 141 -8.34 9.82 -2.02
N LEU A 142 -7.38 10.72 -1.76
CA LEU A 142 -6.28 10.46 -0.82
C LEU A 142 -6.80 10.19 0.60
N ARG A 143 -7.72 11.03 1.11
CA ARG A 143 -8.35 10.79 2.42
C ARG A 143 -9.14 9.50 2.48
N GLN A 144 -9.70 9.04 1.37
CA GLN A 144 -10.37 7.75 1.35
C GLN A 144 -9.38 6.61 1.56
N ASN A 145 -8.22 6.63 0.89
CA ASN A 145 -7.16 5.65 1.14
C ASN A 145 -6.76 5.69 2.62
N GLY A 146 -6.43 6.87 3.17
CA GLY A 146 -6.02 6.99 4.57
C GLY A 146 -7.00 6.35 5.56
N ARG A 147 -8.32 6.59 5.41
CA ARG A 147 -9.31 5.94 6.28
C ARG A 147 -9.30 4.42 6.18
N GLU A 148 -9.10 3.88 4.98
CA GLU A 148 -9.04 2.43 4.77
C GLU A 148 -7.74 1.84 5.32
N GLU A 149 -6.59 2.60 5.31
CA GLU A 149 -5.36 2.21 6.00
C GLU A 149 -5.57 2.06 7.52
N LEU A 150 -6.32 2.97 8.13
CA LEU A 150 -6.65 2.84 9.55
C LEU A 150 -7.48 1.58 9.83
N GLU A 151 -8.44 1.25 8.96
CA GLU A 151 -9.22 0.02 9.05
C GLU A 151 -8.34 -1.24 8.82
N HIS A 152 -7.33 -1.16 7.93
CA HIS A 152 -6.32 -2.22 7.77
C HIS A 152 -5.59 -2.48 9.08
N GLY A 153 -5.12 -1.43 9.75
CA GLY A 153 -4.44 -1.52 11.04
C GLY A 153 -5.30 -2.16 12.13
N GLU A 154 -6.59 -1.80 12.21
CA GLU A 154 -7.54 -2.40 13.15
C GLU A 154 -7.75 -3.90 12.88
N ARG A 155 -7.92 -4.29 11.60
CA ARG A 155 -8.07 -5.70 11.20
C ARG A 155 -6.81 -6.51 11.48
N LEU A 156 -5.61 -5.95 11.27
CA LEU A 156 -4.34 -6.60 11.58
C LEU A 156 -4.14 -6.79 13.08
N THR A 157 -4.52 -5.80 13.90
CA THR A 157 -4.51 -5.93 15.36
C THR A 157 -5.42 -7.06 15.81
N ARG A 158 -6.63 -7.17 15.25
CA ARG A 158 -7.52 -8.29 15.50
C ARG A 158 -6.93 -9.64 15.06
N ALA A 159 -6.30 -9.70 13.90
CA ALA A 159 -5.63 -10.90 13.43
C ALA A 159 -4.49 -11.34 14.38
N ALA A 160 -3.74 -10.37 14.92
CA ALA A 160 -2.70 -10.63 15.92
C ALA A 160 -3.25 -11.18 17.24
N GLU A 161 -4.43 -10.75 17.66
CA GLU A 161 -5.14 -11.32 18.83
C GLU A 161 -5.59 -12.76 18.57
N LEU A 162 -6.09 -13.07 17.37
CA LEU A 162 -6.48 -14.41 16.98
C LEU A 162 -5.30 -15.39 16.97
N LEU A 163 -4.09 -14.96 16.66
CA LEU A 163 -2.88 -15.78 16.72
C LEU A 163 -2.41 -16.06 18.18
N ALA A 164 -2.88 -15.30 19.15
CA ALA A 164 -2.51 -15.48 20.55
C ALA A 164 -3.40 -16.51 21.29
N THR A 165 -4.45 -16.98 20.65
CA THR A 165 -5.42 -17.97 21.20
C THR A 165 -5.21 -19.34 20.59
#